data_9f98c2743ac621fcf9e13b5eabd32d4d
#
_entry.id   9f98c2743ac621fcf9e13b5eabd32d4d
#
_cell.length_a   1.000
_cell.length_b   1.000
_cell.length_c   1.000
_cell.angle_alpha   90.00
_cell.angle_beta   90.00
_cell.angle_gamma   90.00
#
_symmetry.space_group_name_H-M   'P 1'
#
loop_
_entity.id
_entity.type
_entity.pdbx_description
1 polymer ?
#
loop_
_entity_poly.entity_id
_entity_poly.type
_entity_poly.pdbx_seq_one_letter_code
_entity_poly.pdbx_strand_id
1 'polypeptide(L)'
;MHSDPRPVKEWFVDQVETRGEQLRRVVRYLKAYRDWTWKSGGPSSILLMAAAAPLFVKQDRRDDQALLDVVKQLPTALRSGVSNPINPQESLTDRLRASDDEVDMVEQAALQFEGLGRQLQAALDAGSAAQACTWMQGLFGPRFPDRPDRVKVSAAASVVAAAIAASPAIAGPNELVGRTRAG
;
A
#
# COMPACT_ATOMS: atom_id res chain seq x y z
N MET A 1 -22.79 10.92 -20.31
CA MET A 1 -23.71 10.01 -19.59
C MET A 1 -23.28 9.95 -18.13
N HIS A 2 -24.07 10.48 -17.18
CA HIS A 2 -23.78 10.33 -15.77
C HIS A 2 -24.14 8.89 -15.36
N SER A 3 -23.13 8.07 -15.08
CA SER A 3 -23.37 6.74 -14.50
C SER A 3 -23.98 6.93 -13.10
N ASP A 4 -25.12 6.31 -12.86
CA ASP A 4 -25.74 6.27 -11.53
C ASP A 4 -24.79 5.56 -10.55
N PRO A 5 -24.34 6.21 -9.48
CA PRO A 5 -23.41 5.58 -8.52
C PRO A 5 -24.07 4.56 -7.58
N ARG A 6 -25.41 4.50 -7.55
CA ARG A 6 -26.16 3.62 -6.62
C ARG A 6 -25.86 2.14 -6.82
N PRO A 7 -25.90 1.56 -8.05
CA PRO A 7 -25.64 0.14 -8.25
C PRO A 7 -24.23 -0.28 -7.80
N VAL A 8 -23.22 0.56 -8.01
CA VAL A 8 -21.84 0.28 -7.56
C VAL A 8 -21.73 0.28 -6.02
N LYS A 9 -22.45 1.21 -5.38
CA LYS A 9 -22.51 1.28 -3.92
C LYS A 9 -23.18 0.03 -3.35
N GLU A 10 -24.31 -0.37 -3.91
CA GLU A 10 -25.05 -1.59 -3.51
C GLU A 10 -24.17 -2.82 -3.68
N TRP A 11 -23.56 -3.01 -4.85
CA TRP A 11 -22.62 -4.09 -5.07
C TRP A 11 -21.49 -4.12 -4.03
N PHE A 12 -20.90 -2.97 -3.69
CA PHE A 12 -19.82 -2.95 -2.71
C PHE A 12 -20.31 -3.24 -1.29
N VAL A 13 -21.53 -2.84 -0.94
CA VAL A 13 -22.16 -3.22 0.33
C VAL A 13 -22.31 -4.73 0.41
N ASP A 14 -22.81 -5.39 -0.63
CA ASP A 14 -22.95 -6.85 -0.70
C ASP A 14 -21.59 -7.56 -0.57
N GLN A 15 -20.52 -7.00 -1.19
CA GLN A 15 -19.17 -7.52 -1.02
C GLN A 15 -18.69 -7.41 0.43
N VAL A 16 -19.02 -6.31 1.13
CA VAL A 16 -18.66 -6.12 2.53
C VAL A 16 -19.48 -7.04 3.44
N GLU A 17 -20.76 -7.23 3.18
CA GLU A 17 -21.60 -8.16 3.93
C GLU A 17 -21.10 -9.60 3.83
N THR A 18 -20.68 -10.02 2.62
CA THR A 18 -20.17 -11.36 2.36
C THR A 18 -18.76 -11.58 2.94
N ARG A 19 -17.86 -10.60 2.81
CA ARG A 19 -16.42 -10.74 3.13
C ARG A 19 -16.03 -10.11 4.47
N GLY A 20 -16.92 -9.32 5.06
CA GLY A 20 -16.74 -8.65 6.35
C GLY A 20 -16.25 -7.20 6.23
N GLU A 21 -16.49 -6.44 7.31
CA GLU A 21 -16.15 -5.00 7.42
C GLU A 21 -14.65 -4.70 7.22
N GLN A 22 -13.78 -5.68 7.33
CA GLN A 22 -12.36 -5.50 7.08
C GLN A 22 -12.08 -5.12 5.62
N LEU A 23 -12.83 -5.66 4.65
CA LEU A 23 -12.74 -5.24 3.24
C LEU A 23 -12.98 -3.73 3.09
N ARG A 24 -13.98 -3.19 3.78
CA ARG A 24 -14.27 -1.74 3.75
C ARG A 24 -13.10 -0.91 4.26
N ARG A 25 -12.43 -1.37 5.34
CA ARG A 25 -11.25 -0.70 5.89
C ARG A 25 -10.06 -0.76 4.93
N VAL A 26 -9.78 -1.93 4.35
CA VAL A 26 -8.73 -2.09 3.33
C VAL A 26 -8.93 -1.13 2.15
N VAL A 27 -10.15 -1.06 1.60
CA VAL A 27 -10.46 -0.12 0.51
C VAL A 27 -10.31 1.34 0.94
N ARG A 28 -10.62 1.69 2.20
CA ARG A 28 -10.37 3.05 2.73
C ARG A 28 -8.88 3.37 2.76
N TYR A 29 -8.03 2.42 3.15
CA TYR A 29 -6.57 2.62 3.14
C TYR A 29 -6.04 2.80 1.71
N LEU A 30 -6.50 2.00 0.74
CA LEU A 30 -6.13 2.18 -0.67
C LEU A 30 -6.52 3.57 -1.19
N LYS A 31 -7.73 4.05 -0.85
CA LYS A 31 -8.17 5.40 -1.21
C LYS A 31 -7.33 6.48 -0.51
N ALA A 32 -7.00 6.30 0.76
CA ALA A 32 -6.15 7.24 1.50
C ALA A 32 -4.75 7.35 0.88
N TYR A 33 -4.15 6.22 0.50
CA TYR A 33 -2.89 6.19 -0.22
C TYR A 33 -3.00 6.89 -1.58
N ARG A 34 -4.02 6.57 -2.37
CA ARG A 34 -4.29 7.24 -3.65
C ARG A 34 -4.37 8.76 -3.47
N ASP A 35 -5.20 9.23 -2.53
CA ASP A 35 -5.42 10.66 -2.28
C ASP A 35 -4.14 11.39 -1.82
N TRP A 36 -3.21 10.66 -1.19
CA TRP A 36 -1.91 11.20 -0.78
C TRP A 36 -0.91 11.22 -1.92
N THR A 37 -0.89 10.18 -2.75
CA THR A 37 0.09 9.98 -3.82
C THR A 37 -0.23 10.79 -5.08
N TRP A 38 -1.51 10.86 -5.46
CA TRP A 38 -1.96 11.59 -6.65
C TRP A 38 -2.66 12.88 -6.28
N LYS A 39 -2.12 14.01 -6.74
CA LYS A 39 -2.77 15.33 -6.59
C LYS A 39 -4.01 15.45 -7.46
N SER A 40 -3.95 14.84 -8.65
CA SER A 40 -5.05 14.74 -9.62
C SER A 40 -4.88 13.47 -10.43
N GLY A 41 -5.95 12.97 -11.02
CA GLY A 41 -5.93 11.69 -11.74
C GLY A 41 -5.80 10.50 -10.80
N GLY A 42 -5.12 9.45 -11.25
CA GLY A 42 -4.94 8.20 -10.52
C GLY A 42 -6.19 7.30 -10.51
N PRO A 43 -6.10 6.12 -9.88
CA PRO A 43 -7.16 5.12 -9.90
C PRO A 43 -8.46 5.62 -9.28
N SER A 44 -9.57 5.47 -9.97
CA SER A 44 -10.88 5.85 -9.44
C SER A 44 -11.28 4.99 -8.23
N SER A 45 -12.21 5.50 -7.42
CA SER A 45 -12.71 4.73 -6.25
C SER A 45 -13.37 3.42 -6.66
N ILE A 46 -14.07 3.40 -7.80
CA ILE A 46 -14.70 2.18 -8.30
C ILE A 46 -13.64 1.17 -8.77
N LEU A 47 -12.56 1.61 -9.42
CA LEU A 47 -11.47 0.76 -9.83
C LEU A 47 -10.81 0.09 -8.62
N LEU A 48 -10.51 0.87 -7.56
CA LEU A 48 -9.92 0.33 -6.33
C LEU A 48 -10.85 -0.68 -5.62
N MET A 49 -12.16 -0.40 -5.57
CA MET A 49 -13.14 -1.35 -5.00
C MET A 49 -13.24 -2.63 -5.82
N ALA A 50 -13.36 -2.51 -7.16
CA ALA A 50 -13.50 -3.64 -8.06
C ALA A 50 -12.25 -4.52 -8.09
N ALA A 51 -11.06 -3.92 -8.05
CA ALA A 51 -9.80 -4.66 -8.00
C ALA A 51 -9.55 -5.32 -6.64
N ALA A 52 -9.84 -4.63 -5.53
CA ALA A 52 -9.53 -5.14 -4.18
C ALA A 52 -10.48 -6.23 -3.70
N ALA A 53 -11.77 -6.17 -4.04
CA ALA A 53 -12.77 -7.10 -3.51
C ALA A 53 -12.44 -8.58 -3.82
N PRO A 54 -12.08 -8.99 -5.05
CA PRO A 54 -11.73 -10.39 -5.34
C PRO A 54 -10.40 -10.82 -4.71
N LEU A 55 -9.47 -9.90 -4.48
CA LEU A 55 -8.14 -10.17 -3.90
C LEU A 55 -8.15 -10.26 -2.37
N PHE A 56 -9.22 -9.74 -1.75
CA PHE A 56 -9.28 -9.65 -0.30
C PHE A 56 -9.48 -11.01 0.36
N VAL A 57 -8.58 -11.31 1.31
CA VAL A 57 -8.69 -12.42 2.26
C VAL A 57 -8.69 -11.84 3.67
N LYS A 58 -9.68 -12.26 4.46
CA LYS A 58 -9.83 -11.80 5.84
C LYS A 58 -8.65 -12.26 6.70
N GLN A 59 -8.06 -11.32 7.46
CA GLN A 59 -7.01 -11.55 8.44
C GLN A 59 -7.53 -11.23 9.84
N ASP A 60 -7.40 -12.15 10.81
CA ASP A 60 -7.95 -11.90 12.14
C ASP A 60 -7.26 -10.73 12.82
N ARG A 61 -8.02 -9.64 13.04
CA ARG A 61 -7.59 -8.39 13.69
C ARG A 61 -6.33 -7.72 13.11
N ARG A 62 -5.95 -8.07 11.88
CA ARG A 62 -4.76 -7.59 11.20
C ARG A 62 -5.13 -6.88 9.90
N ASP A 63 -5.65 -5.66 10.02
CA ASP A 63 -5.98 -4.82 8.86
C ASP A 63 -4.75 -4.49 8.01
N ASP A 64 -3.60 -4.34 8.66
CA ASP A 64 -2.29 -4.12 8.06
C ASP A 64 -1.88 -5.29 7.16
N GLN A 65 -2.02 -6.52 7.64
CA GLN A 65 -1.71 -7.72 6.86
C GLN A 65 -2.72 -7.91 5.71
N ALA A 66 -4.01 -7.70 5.98
CA ALA A 66 -5.05 -7.78 4.95
C ALA A 66 -4.81 -6.75 3.83
N LEU A 67 -4.38 -5.53 4.19
CA LEU A 67 -4.00 -4.50 3.22
C LEU A 67 -2.78 -4.94 2.41
N LEU A 68 -1.74 -5.43 3.07
CA LEU A 68 -0.51 -5.89 2.41
C LEU A 68 -0.79 -7.02 1.40
N ASP A 69 -1.62 -8.00 1.78
CA ASP A 69 -1.97 -9.14 0.93
C ASP A 69 -2.71 -8.69 -0.35
N VAL A 70 -3.61 -7.71 -0.23
CA VAL A 70 -4.28 -7.08 -1.38
C VAL A 70 -3.28 -6.29 -2.22
N VAL A 71 -2.46 -5.44 -1.59
CA VAL A 71 -1.51 -4.55 -2.29
C VAL A 71 -0.48 -5.34 -3.09
N LYS A 72 -0.02 -6.49 -2.61
CA LYS A 72 0.92 -7.36 -3.34
C LYS A 72 0.35 -7.91 -4.64
N GLN A 73 -0.96 -8.10 -4.73
CA GLN A 73 -1.63 -8.66 -5.89
C GLN A 73 -2.22 -7.58 -6.82
N LEU A 74 -2.46 -6.39 -6.28
CA LEU A 74 -3.13 -5.30 -6.98
C LEU A 74 -2.42 -4.86 -8.29
N PRO A 75 -1.08 -4.75 -8.36
CA PRO A 75 -0.38 -4.43 -9.61
C PRO A 75 -0.68 -5.40 -10.75
N THR A 76 -0.66 -6.70 -10.45
CA THR A 76 -0.98 -7.75 -11.43
C THR A 76 -2.44 -7.63 -11.89
N ALA A 77 -3.38 -7.41 -10.97
CA ALA A 77 -4.79 -7.24 -11.31
C ALA A 77 -5.02 -6.01 -12.20
N LEU A 78 -4.34 -4.89 -11.93
CA LEU A 78 -4.43 -3.68 -12.75
C LEU A 78 -3.91 -3.94 -14.18
N ARG A 79 -2.76 -4.59 -14.32
CA ARG A 79 -2.20 -4.93 -15.63
C ARG A 79 -3.07 -5.93 -16.42
N SER A 80 -3.68 -6.88 -15.73
CA SER A 80 -4.57 -7.87 -16.34
C SER A 80 -5.91 -7.29 -16.79
N GLY A 81 -6.28 -6.12 -16.30
CA GLY A 81 -7.54 -5.46 -16.60
C GLY A 81 -8.61 -5.69 -15.51
N VAL A 82 -9.33 -4.62 -15.19
CA VAL A 82 -10.40 -4.62 -14.19
C VAL A 82 -11.67 -4.10 -14.85
N SER A 83 -12.70 -4.92 -14.90
CA SER A 83 -14.03 -4.56 -15.42
C SER A 83 -14.89 -3.92 -14.33
N ASN A 84 -15.85 -3.10 -14.77
CA ASN A 84 -16.89 -2.59 -13.89
C ASN A 84 -17.79 -3.77 -13.42
N PRO A 85 -17.92 -3.98 -12.10
CA PRO A 85 -18.70 -5.11 -11.58
C PRO A 85 -20.19 -5.05 -11.90
N ILE A 86 -20.70 -3.87 -12.25
CA ILE A 86 -22.10 -3.65 -12.62
C ILE A 86 -22.31 -3.71 -14.14
N ASN A 87 -21.28 -3.36 -14.89
CA ASN A 87 -21.30 -3.41 -16.36
C ASN A 87 -19.99 -4.06 -16.85
N PRO A 88 -19.92 -5.39 -16.94
CA PRO A 88 -18.69 -6.10 -17.31
C PRO A 88 -18.11 -5.74 -18.69
N GLN A 89 -18.89 -5.10 -19.55
CA GLN A 89 -18.43 -4.60 -20.86
C GLN A 89 -17.60 -3.31 -20.72
N GLU A 90 -17.64 -2.66 -19.56
CA GLU A 90 -16.88 -1.45 -19.28
C GLU A 90 -15.57 -1.81 -18.56
N SER A 91 -14.44 -1.54 -19.22
CA SER A 91 -13.12 -1.65 -18.61
C SER A 91 -12.80 -0.40 -17.79
N LEU A 92 -12.57 -0.58 -16.48
CA LEU A 92 -12.15 0.51 -15.60
C LEU A 92 -10.68 0.85 -15.78
N THR A 93 -9.85 -0.12 -16.14
CA THR A 93 -8.44 0.10 -16.47
C THR A 93 -8.25 0.85 -17.77
N ASP A 94 -9.07 0.59 -18.80
CA ASP A 94 -8.99 1.36 -20.04
C ASP A 94 -9.44 2.81 -19.83
N ARG A 95 -10.41 3.05 -18.96
CA ARG A 95 -10.77 4.42 -18.53
C ARG A 95 -9.61 5.13 -17.81
N LEU A 96 -8.86 4.42 -16.97
CA LEU A 96 -7.67 4.98 -16.33
C LEU A 96 -6.59 5.27 -17.37
N ARG A 97 -6.34 4.36 -18.31
CA ARG A 97 -5.37 4.52 -19.39
C ARG A 97 -5.69 5.72 -20.28
N ALA A 98 -6.96 5.91 -20.60
CA ALA A 98 -7.43 7.04 -21.41
C ALA A 98 -7.45 8.39 -20.67
N SER A 99 -7.02 8.44 -19.39
CA SER A 99 -6.98 9.69 -18.63
C SER A 99 -5.73 10.52 -18.90
N ASP A 100 -4.74 9.96 -19.58
CA ASP A 100 -3.51 10.61 -20.02
C ASP A 100 -3.02 9.91 -21.29
N ASP A 101 -2.76 10.67 -22.34
CA ASP A 101 -2.32 10.14 -23.65
C ASP A 101 -0.78 9.97 -23.72
N GLU A 102 -0.03 10.59 -22.81
CA GLU A 102 1.44 10.56 -22.80
C GLU A 102 1.98 9.46 -21.86
N VAL A 103 1.22 9.10 -20.84
CA VAL A 103 1.67 8.17 -19.79
C VAL A 103 0.69 6.99 -19.68
N ASP A 104 1.21 5.76 -19.67
CA ASP A 104 0.39 4.61 -19.28
C ASP A 104 0.03 4.67 -17.78
N MET A 105 -1.11 5.28 -17.50
CA MET A 105 -1.61 5.49 -16.15
C MET A 105 -1.90 4.19 -15.41
N VAL A 106 -2.13 3.08 -16.12
CA VAL A 106 -2.29 1.74 -15.50
C VAL A 106 -0.96 1.24 -15.01
N GLU A 107 0.10 1.35 -15.83
CA GLU A 107 1.44 0.94 -15.43
C GLU A 107 1.97 1.85 -14.31
N GLN A 108 1.75 3.15 -14.40
CA GLN A 108 2.13 4.08 -13.33
C GLN A 108 1.44 3.70 -12.01
N ALA A 109 0.15 3.40 -12.02
CA ALA A 109 -0.58 2.99 -10.83
C ALA A 109 -0.06 1.65 -10.28
N ALA A 110 0.23 0.68 -11.16
CA ALA A 110 0.80 -0.60 -10.76
C ALA A 110 2.16 -0.43 -10.07
N LEU A 111 3.07 0.38 -10.61
CA LEU A 111 4.38 0.68 -10.01
C LEU A 111 4.25 1.39 -8.66
N GLN A 112 3.30 2.31 -8.52
CA GLN A 112 3.03 2.97 -7.24
C GLN A 112 2.54 1.97 -6.18
N PHE A 113 1.65 1.05 -6.52
CA PHE A 113 1.19 0.01 -5.59
C PHE A 113 2.27 -1.03 -5.29
N GLU A 114 3.18 -1.34 -6.20
CA GLU A 114 4.38 -2.13 -5.89
C GLU A 114 5.26 -1.40 -4.86
N GLY A 115 5.47 -0.09 -5.02
CA GLY A 115 6.17 0.75 -4.07
C GLY A 115 5.50 0.73 -2.68
N LEU A 116 4.17 0.89 -2.65
CA LEU A 116 3.38 0.77 -1.42
C LEU A 116 3.58 -0.60 -0.76
N GLY A 117 3.53 -1.69 -1.52
CA GLY A 117 3.71 -3.04 -0.99
C GLY A 117 5.07 -3.25 -0.33
N ARG A 118 6.14 -2.77 -0.96
CA ARG A 118 7.51 -2.84 -0.38
C ARG A 118 7.62 -2.03 0.91
N GLN A 119 7.12 -0.80 0.93
CA GLN A 119 7.21 0.09 2.09
C GLN A 119 6.30 -0.37 3.23
N LEU A 120 5.11 -0.89 2.91
CA LEU A 120 4.19 -1.45 3.90
C LEU A 120 4.79 -2.70 4.54
N GLN A 121 5.40 -3.59 3.76
CA GLN A 121 6.13 -4.74 4.30
C GLN A 121 7.25 -4.29 5.24
N ALA A 122 8.07 -3.31 4.82
CA ALA A 122 9.14 -2.77 5.66
C ALA A 122 8.59 -2.17 6.97
N ALA A 123 7.46 -1.46 6.92
CA ALA A 123 6.82 -0.91 8.13
C ALA A 123 6.32 -2.02 9.09
N LEU A 124 5.83 -3.14 8.55
CA LEU A 124 5.41 -4.29 9.36
C LEU A 124 6.59 -5.05 9.96
N ASP A 125 7.72 -5.05 9.27
CA ASP A 125 8.97 -5.69 9.71
C ASP A 125 9.83 -4.74 10.58
N ALA A 126 9.37 -3.51 10.84
CA ALA A 126 10.10 -2.53 11.61
C ALA A 126 10.38 -3.01 13.05
N GLY A 127 11.62 -2.84 13.48
CA GLY A 127 12.07 -3.22 14.83
C GLY A 127 11.60 -2.29 15.95
N SER A 128 11.01 -1.12 15.60
CA SER A 128 10.47 -0.17 16.57
C SER A 128 9.14 0.42 16.13
N ALA A 129 8.28 0.70 17.11
CA ALA A 129 6.98 1.32 16.90
C ALA A 129 7.10 2.74 16.31
N ALA A 130 8.11 3.51 16.73
CA ALA A 130 8.36 4.85 16.22
C ALA A 130 8.72 4.81 14.72
N GLN A 131 9.61 3.91 14.32
CA GLN A 131 10.00 3.73 12.91
C GLN A 131 8.82 3.28 12.05
N ALA A 132 8.02 2.32 12.52
CA ALA A 132 6.80 1.90 11.84
C ALA A 132 5.83 3.07 11.62
N CYS A 133 5.58 3.89 12.66
CA CYS A 133 4.76 5.09 12.54
C CYS A 133 5.31 6.08 11.50
N THR A 134 6.60 6.37 11.52
CA THR A 134 7.24 7.29 10.57
C THR A 134 7.03 6.81 9.12
N TRP A 135 7.23 5.52 8.86
CA TRP A 135 7.04 4.96 7.52
C TRP A 135 5.57 4.98 7.09
N MET A 136 4.65 4.65 7.98
CA MET A 136 3.21 4.71 7.70
C MET A 136 2.73 6.16 7.45
N GLN A 137 3.29 7.15 8.15
CA GLN A 137 3.03 8.56 7.86
C GLN A 137 3.56 8.98 6.48
N GLY A 138 4.70 8.47 6.05
CA GLY A 138 5.21 8.66 4.69
C GLY A 138 4.23 8.15 3.62
N LEU A 139 3.56 7.02 3.90
CA LEU A 139 2.61 6.38 2.98
C LEU A 139 1.23 7.05 2.94
N PHE A 140 0.72 7.51 4.07
CA PHE A 140 -0.66 7.97 4.22
C PHE A 140 -0.78 9.45 4.62
N GLY A 141 0.37 10.12 4.78
CA GLY A 141 0.42 11.51 5.20
C GLY A 141 -0.17 11.73 6.61
N PRO A 142 -0.69 12.93 6.89
CA PRO A 142 -1.23 13.27 8.21
C PRO A 142 -2.49 12.48 8.59
N ARG A 143 -3.06 11.71 7.67
CA ARG A 143 -4.18 10.79 7.97
C ARG A 143 -3.75 9.61 8.84
N PHE A 144 -2.46 9.26 8.84
CA PHE A 144 -1.93 8.27 9.76
C PHE A 144 -1.45 8.96 11.05
N PRO A 145 -2.03 8.62 12.21
CA PRO A 145 -1.69 9.29 13.47
C PRO A 145 -0.28 8.93 13.94
N ASP A 146 0.46 9.92 14.46
CA ASP A 146 1.73 9.68 15.13
C ASP A 146 1.48 9.15 16.56
N ARG A 147 1.26 7.87 16.67
CA ARG A 147 0.93 7.18 17.93
C ARG A 147 1.71 5.88 18.06
N PRO A 148 3.06 5.95 18.23
CA PRO A 148 3.87 4.76 18.41
C PRO A 148 3.47 3.95 19.67
N ASP A 149 2.86 4.59 20.68
CA ASP A 149 2.27 3.94 21.83
C ASP A 149 1.17 2.91 21.50
N ARG A 150 0.56 3.01 20.34
CA ARG A 150 -0.49 2.10 19.86
C ARG A 150 0.00 1.04 18.87
N VAL A 151 1.24 1.12 18.43
CA VAL A 151 1.82 0.17 17.49
C VAL A 151 2.37 -1.04 18.25
N LYS A 152 1.97 -2.23 17.83
CA LYS A 152 2.51 -3.48 18.34
C LYS A 152 3.57 -4.00 17.37
N VAL A 153 4.83 -3.98 17.80
CA VAL A 153 5.94 -4.55 17.04
C VAL A 153 6.02 -6.05 17.31
N SER A 154 6.31 -6.84 16.28
CA SER A 154 6.46 -8.29 16.46
C SER A 154 7.71 -8.60 17.31
N ALA A 155 7.63 -9.62 18.17
CA ALA A 155 8.78 -10.04 19.00
C ALA A 155 10.00 -10.42 18.14
N ALA A 156 9.77 -11.05 16.97
CA ALA A 156 10.83 -11.40 16.03
C ALA A 156 11.55 -10.17 15.46
N ALA A 157 10.79 -9.15 15.04
CA ALA A 157 11.35 -7.89 14.53
C ALA A 157 12.16 -7.15 15.63
N SER A 158 11.66 -7.15 16.86
CA SER A 158 12.36 -6.54 18.00
C SER A 158 13.70 -7.22 18.30
N VAL A 159 13.77 -8.55 18.20
CA VAL A 159 15.02 -9.31 18.41
C VAL A 159 16.04 -9.01 17.32
N VAL A 160 15.62 -8.96 16.06
CA VAL A 160 16.50 -8.63 14.93
C VAL A 160 17.03 -7.20 15.06
N ALA A 161 16.19 -6.23 15.41
CA ALA A 161 16.61 -4.85 15.64
C ALA A 161 17.61 -4.72 16.80
N ALA A 162 17.39 -5.44 17.89
CA ALA A 162 18.32 -5.48 19.04
C ALA A 162 19.67 -6.12 18.64
N ALA A 163 19.65 -7.18 17.85
CA ALA A 163 20.88 -7.84 17.37
C ALA A 163 21.68 -6.94 16.42
N ILE A 164 21.02 -6.19 15.53
CA ILE A 164 21.66 -5.21 14.65
C ILE A 164 22.26 -4.06 15.45
N ALA A 165 21.54 -3.55 16.45
CA ALA A 165 22.02 -2.47 17.33
C ALA A 165 23.19 -2.90 18.22
N ALA A 166 23.27 -4.18 18.59
CA ALA A 166 24.35 -4.76 19.38
C ALA A 166 25.58 -5.17 18.54
N SER A 167 25.46 -5.16 17.21
CA SER A 167 26.60 -5.45 16.33
C SER A 167 27.61 -4.30 16.35
N PRO A 168 28.91 -4.56 16.51
CA PRO A 168 29.91 -3.51 16.47
C PRO A 168 29.87 -2.83 15.09
N ALA A 169 29.91 -1.49 15.09
CA ALA A 169 29.94 -0.71 13.86
C ALA A 169 31.11 -1.18 13.00
N ILE A 170 30.84 -1.67 11.80
CA ILE A 170 31.88 -1.96 10.82
C ILE A 170 32.45 -0.60 10.43
N ALA A 171 33.72 -0.35 10.77
CA ALA A 171 34.42 0.88 10.38
C ALA A 171 34.33 1.05 8.86
N GLY A 172 33.80 2.18 8.43
CA GLY A 172 33.66 2.49 7.02
C GLY A 172 35.03 2.60 6.33
N PRO A 173 35.10 2.43 5.01
CA PRO A 173 36.36 2.37 4.24
C PRO A 173 37.22 3.66 4.27
N ASN A 174 36.77 4.72 4.93
CA ASN A 174 37.50 5.99 5.01
C ASN A 174 38.55 6.06 6.14
N GLU A 175 38.67 5.09 7.02
CA GLU A 175 39.70 5.11 8.06
C GLU A 175 41.02 4.42 7.66
N LEU A 176 41.09 3.83 6.47
CA LEU A 176 42.31 3.13 5.99
C LEU A 176 43.26 3.96 5.12
N VAL A 177 42.96 5.23 4.87
CA VAL A 177 43.77 6.11 3.97
C VAL A 177 44.61 7.13 4.74
N GLY A 178 44.81 6.98 6.01
CA GLY A 178 45.45 7.96 6.90
C GLY A 178 46.81 7.58 7.50
N ARG A 179 47.62 6.68 6.93
CA ARG A 179 49.00 6.43 7.42
C ARG A 179 49.95 5.96 6.35
N THR A 180 50.37 6.86 5.46
CA THR A 180 51.65 6.77 4.77
C THR A 180 52.13 8.17 4.40
N ARG A 181 52.78 8.82 5.39
CA ARG A 181 53.80 9.85 5.15
C ARG A 181 54.64 10.02 6.42
N ALA A 182 55.79 9.40 6.39
CA ALA A 182 57.00 9.91 7.03
C ALA A 182 58.19 9.02 6.62
N GLY A 183 59.14 9.62 5.95
CA GLY A 183 60.40 9.04 5.58
C GLY A 183 60.99 9.78 4.44
#